data_c6e8c9bee3d9e90f4bec02a2e1c65ca9
#
_entry.id   c6e8c9bee3d9e90f4bec02a2e1c65ca9
#
_cell.length_a   1.000
_cell.length_b   1.000
_cell.length_c   1.000
_cell.angle_alpha   90.00
_cell.angle_beta   90.00
_cell.angle_gamma   90.00
#
_symmetry.space_group_name_H-M   'P 1'
#
loop_
_entity.id
_entity.type
_entity.pdbx_description
1 polymer ?
#
loop_
_entity_poly.entity_id
_entity_poly.type
_entity_poly.pdbx_seq_one_letter_code
_entity_poly.pdbx_strand_id
1 'polypeptide(L)'
;MAPRPQNKDPEFLRKELLSLFENFETTLQTGTLRKKVLALIPAFRALRNLGCSLIPANIANSARDRIIHYFQKYPDTIIKGDELLVVSGIQEYARRIRELRVQYGWKIYSGVTIKELIAEEHGAELAKFAKMKPDEYVLTDTKQDRDAAFRWHTANTIRRGNESVRDKILKYFQFNIGKQISGEELRYVAGNKTEWARRVRELRTEFGWSIVSKQSGRRDLPVGAYVLETLKQMPEHDRTIPDAVRCKVLERDKFQCVECGWSYSKSNPADPRHNLELHHVTHHAKGGENTAENLITLCNVCHDKKHAQ
;
A
#
# COMPACT_ATOMS: atom_id res chain seq x y z
N MET A 1 8.33 21.17 -22.31
CA MET A 1 7.80 19.79 -22.22
C MET A 1 8.43 18.94 -23.32
N ALA A 2 8.95 17.76 -23.03
CA ALA A 2 9.40 16.85 -24.07
C ALA A 2 8.20 16.39 -24.92
N PRO A 3 8.32 16.30 -26.27
CA PRO A 3 7.24 15.86 -27.13
C PRO A 3 6.76 14.46 -26.72
N ARG A 4 5.46 14.19 -26.95
CA ARG A 4 4.88 12.86 -26.67
C ARG A 4 5.61 11.78 -27.47
N PRO A 5 5.80 10.56 -26.93
CA PRO A 5 6.36 9.44 -27.68
C PRO A 5 5.56 9.21 -28.95
N GLN A 6 6.26 9.01 -30.07
CA GLN A 6 5.62 8.68 -31.33
C GLN A 6 5.26 7.19 -31.34
N ASN A 7 4.06 6.88 -31.81
CA ASN A 7 3.58 5.50 -31.95
C ASN A 7 4.14 4.87 -33.23
N LYS A 8 5.45 4.57 -33.25
CA LYS A 8 6.15 3.92 -34.36
C LYS A 8 6.46 2.46 -33.99
N ASP A 9 6.60 1.64 -35.02
CA ASP A 9 7.03 0.26 -34.86
C ASP A 9 8.39 0.17 -34.12
N PRO A 10 8.58 -0.74 -33.16
CA PRO A 10 9.82 -0.91 -32.42
C PRO A 10 11.02 -1.14 -33.33
N GLU A 11 10.88 -1.92 -34.39
CA GLU A 11 11.97 -2.21 -35.33
C GLU A 11 12.37 -0.98 -36.15
N PHE A 12 11.40 -0.13 -36.52
CA PHE A 12 11.69 1.16 -37.13
C PHE A 12 12.51 2.06 -36.20
N LEU A 13 12.10 2.17 -34.94
CA LEU A 13 12.78 2.99 -33.94
C LEU A 13 14.18 2.45 -33.60
N ARG A 14 14.36 1.12 -33.60
CA ARG A 14 15.68 0.50 -33.46
C ARG A 14 16.61 0.90 -34.59
N LYS A 15 16.14 0.84 -35.86
CA LYS A 15 16.94 1.24 -37.03
C LYS A 15 17.25 2.74 -37.00
N GLU A 16 16.29 3.59 -36.64
CA GLU A 16 16.49 5.03 -36.47
C GLU A 16 17.59 5.29 -35.44
N LEU A 17 17.57 4.59 -34.30
CA LEU A 17 18.57 4.74 -33.23
C LEU A 17 19.98 4.34 -33.70
N LEU A 18 20.12 3.24 -34.43
CA LEU A 18 21.40 2.82 -34.99
C LEU A 18 21.96 3.87 -35.94
N SER A 19 21.16 4.37 -36.87
CA SER A 19 21.59 5.43 -37.80
C SER A 19 22.00 6.72 -37.07
N LEU A 20 21.32 7.09 -35.98
CA LEU A 20 21.71 8.25 -35.15
C LEU A 20 23.08 8.04 -34.49
N PHE A 21 23.43 6.84 -34.06
CA PHE A 21 24.75 6.56 -33.50
C PHE A 21 25.85 6.51 -34.57
N GLU A 22 25.57 5.95 -35.75
CA GLU A 22 26.52 5.98 -36.88
C GLU A 22 26.86 7.42 -37.29
N ASN A 23 25.84 8.28 -37.41
CA ASN A 23 26.05 9.69 -37.75
C ASN A 23 26.74 10.49 -36.63
N PHE A 24 26.66 10.02 -35.39
CA PHE A 24 27.29 10.68 -34.24
C PHE A 24 28.81 10.47 -34.21
N GLU A 25 29.35 9.43 -34.81
CA GLU A 25 30.78 9.09 -34.77
C GLU A 25 31.66 10.27 -35.22
N THR A 26 31.36 10.88 -36.37
CA THR A 26 32.09 12.04 -36.88
C THR A 26 32.00 13.24 -35.93
N THR A 27 30.83 13.49 -35.36
CA THR A 27 30.61 14.58 -34.39
C THR A 27 31.39 14.33 -33.10
N LEU A 28 31.50 13.05 -32.67
CA LEU A 28 32.25 12.68 -31.45
C LEU A 28 33.74 13.01 -31.61
N GLN A 29 34.30 12.78 -32.78
CA GLN A 29 35.76 13.05 -33.06
C GLN A 29 36.08 14.52 -33.23
N THR A 30 35.26 15.26 -33.96
CA THR A 30 35.61 16.64 -34.43
C THR A 30 34.78 17.76 -33.77
N GLY A 31 33.68 17.41 -33.09
CA GLY A 31 32.76 18.41 -32.54
C GLY A 31 33.21 19.05 -31.22
N THR A 32 32.80 20.29 -30.99
CA THR A 32 32.88 20.90 -29.65
C THR A 32 31.94 20.17 -28.69
N LEU A 33 32.19 20.28 -27.37
CA LEU A 33 31.37 19.64 -26.34
C LEU A 33 29.83 19.88 -26.57
N ARG A 34 29.48 21.15 -26.83
CA ARG A 34 28.06 21.50 -27.09
C ARG A 34 27.51 20.81 -28.33
N LYS A 35 28.24 20.72 -29.43
CA LYS A 35 27.82 20.02 -30.64
C LYS A 35 27.61 18.54 -30.36
N LYS A 36 28.52 17.89 -29.61
CA LYS A 36 28.42 16.49 -29.20
C LYS A 36 27.15 16.25 -28.38
N VAL A 37 26.88 17.12 -27.39
CA VAL A 37 25.66 17.03 -26.56
C VAL A 37 24.39 17.20 -27.38
N LEU A 38 24.35 18.22 -28.27
CA LEU A 38 23.17 18.46 -29.13
C LEU A 38 22.91 17.29 -30.10
N ALA A 39 23.95 16.68 -30.63
CA ALA A 39 23.83 15.55 -31.54
C ALA A 39 23.29 14.27 -30.86
N LEU A 40 23.47 14.12 -29.53
CA LEU A 40 22.90 12.98 -28.78
C LEU A 40 21.42 13.15 -28.42
N ILE A 41 20.86 14.36 -28.44
CA ILE A 41 19.44 14.59 -28.07
C ILE A 41 18.47 13.72 -28.92
N PRO A 42 18.61 13.62 -30.25
CA PRO A 42 17.76 12.73 -31.06
C PRO A 42 17.85 11.27 -30.63
N ALA A 43 19.05 10.76 -30.32
CA ALA A 43 19.26 9.39 -29.87
C ALA A 43 18.56 9.11 -28.52
N PHE A 44 18.66 10.03 -27.55
CA PHE A 44 17.89 9.94 -26.29
C PHE A 44 16.38 9.87 -26.54
N ARG A 45 15.88 10.68 -27.47
CA ARG A 45 14.45 10.66 -27.82
C ARG A 45 14.05 9.36 -28.53
N ALA A 46 14.85 8.87 -29.45
CA ALA A 46 14.61 7.61 -30.16
C ALA A 46 14.62 6.41 -29.18
N LEU A 47 15.61 6.35 -28.26
CA LEU A 47 15.68 5.33 -27.23
C LEU A 47 14.45 5.33 -26.31
N ARG A 48 14.02 6.50 -25.86
CA ARG A 48 12.80 6.66 -25.08
C ARG A 48 11.56 6.18 -25.84
N ASN A 49 11.44 6.54 -27.12
CA ASN A 49 10.31 6.14 -27.96
C ASN A 49 10.32 4.63 -28.17
N LEU A 50 11.50 4.03 -28.38
CA LEU A 50 11.68 2.58 -28.49
C LEU A 50 11.21 1.87 -27.23
N GLY A 51 11.63 2.30 -26.03
CA GLY A 51 11.17 1.74 -24.77
C GLY A 51 9.64 1.80 -24.63
N CYS A 52 9.04 2.95 -24.95
CA CYS A 52 7.57 3.10 -24.91
C CYS A 52 6.84 2.21 -25.92
N SER A 53 7.43 1.93 -27.08
CA SER A 53 6.81 1.15 -28.15
C SER A 53 6.78 -0.35 -27.88
N LEU A 54 7.53 -0.83 -26.87
CA LEU A 54 7.48 -2.23 -26.42
C LEU A 54 6.09 -2.65 -25.92
N ILE A 55 5.28 -1.68 -25.49
CA ILE A 55 3.86 -1.89 -25.21
C ILE A 55 3.07 -1.14 -26.28
N PRO A 56 2.34 -1.85 -27.15
CA PRO A 56 1.57 -1.25 -28.23
C PRO A 56 0.54 -0.22 -27.71
N ALA A 57 0.33 0.87 -28.45
CA ALA A 57 -0.54 1.95 -28.00
C ALA A 57 -2.02 1.57 -27.89
N ASN A 58 -2.47 0.56 -28.61
CA ASN A 58 -3.81 -0.01 -28.45
C ASN A 58 -3.98 -0.76 -27.13
N ILE A 59 -2.89 -1.19 -26.48
CA ILE A 59 -2.88 -1.81 -25.14
C ILE A 59 -2.75 -0.72 -24.07
N ALA A 60 -1.75 0.18 -24.22
CA ALA A 60 -1.51 1.22 -23.22
C ALA A 60 -0.94 2.49 -23.88
N ASN A 61 -1.76 3.55 -23.94
CA ASN A 61 -1.41 4.78 -24.65
C ASN A 61 -0.66 5.81 -23.79
N SER A 62 -0.95 5.89 -22.51
CA SER A 62 -0.27 6.83 -21.61
C SER A 62 0.87 6.18 -20.83
N ALA A 63 1.80 7.00 -20.32
CA ALA A 63 2.88 6.53 -19.45
C ALA A 63 2.32 5.79 -18.22
N ARG A 64 1.22 6.29 -17.63
CA ARG A 64 0.55 5.64 -16.50
C ARG A 64 -0.02 4.27 -16.89
N ASP A 65 -0.67 4.19 -18.06
CA ASP A 65 -1.29 2.94 -18.52
C ASP A 65 -0.22 1.89 -18.84
N ARG A 66 0.93 2.31 -19.41
CA ARG A 66 2.07 1.40 -19.62
C ARG A 66 2.66 0.89 -18.30
N ILE A 67 2.82 1.76 -17.30
CA ILE A 67 3.31 1.35 -15.98
C ILE A 67 2.38 0.31 -15.36
N ILE A 68 1.06 0.57 -15.30
CA ILE A 68 0.14 -0.39 -14.67
C ILE A 68 0.03 -1.68 -15.48
N HIS A 69 0.02 -1.61 -16.82
CA HIS A 69 0.04 -2.80 -17.66
C HIS A 69 1.27 -3.66 -17.39
N TYR A 70 2.45 -3.05 -17.24
CA TYR A 70 3.69 -3.75 -16.93
C TYR A 70 3.61 -4.44 -15.57
N PHE A 71 3.12 -3.77 -14.53
CA PHE A 71 2.88 -4.37 -13.22
C PHE A 71 1.90 -5.55 -13.26
N GLN A 72 0.80 -5.41 -14.00
CA GLN A 72 -0.20 -6.47 -14.14
C GLN A 72 0.32 -7.70 -14.91
N LYS A 73 1.28 -7.49 -15.80
CA LYS A 73 1.95 -8.58 -16.50
C LYS A 73 2.90 -9.36 -15.59
N TYR A 74 3.44 -8.69 -14.57
CA TYR A 74 4.43 -9.24 -13.63
C TYR A 74 4.00 -8.97 -12.17
N PRO A 75 2.86 -9.53 -11.70
CA PRO A 75 2.46 -9.42 -10.31
C PRO A 75 3.48 -10.15 -9.42
N ASP A 76 3.59 -9.72 -8.16
CA ASP A 76 4.52 -10.27 -7.16
C ASP A 76 6.01 -10.28 -7.60
N THR A 77 6.36 -9.52 -8.63
CA THR A 77 7.73 -9.38 -9.13
C THR A 77 8.30 -8.02 -8.71
N ILE A 78 9.55 -8.01 -8.27
CA ILE A 78 10.27 -6.76 -7.96
C ILE A 78 10.63 -6.07 -9.28
N ILE A 79 10.08 -4.88 -9.48
CA ILE A 79 10.32 -4.04 -10.67
C ILE A 79 11.17 -2.86 -10.26
N LYS A 80 12.30 -2.65 -10.95
CA LYS A 80 13.23 -1.55 -10.70
C LYS A 80 12.73 -0.26 -11.32
N GLY A 81 13.17 0.88 -10.75
CA GLY A 81 12.86 2.20 -11.29
C GLY A 81 13.31 2.36 -12.74
N ASP A 82 14.46 1.79 -13.12
CA ASP A 82 14.96 1.83 -14.50
C ASP A 82 14.04 1.11 -15.50
N GLU A 83 13.43 -0.02 -15.12
CA GLU A 83 12.43 -0.70 -15.95
C GLU A 83 11.21 0.22 -16.19
N LEU A 84 10.77 0.89 -15.13
CA LEU A 84 9.64 1.83 -15.20
C LEU A 84 9.99 3.08 -16.01
N LEU A 85 11.24 3.54 -15.97
CA LEU A 85 11.75 4.61 -16.81
C LEU A 85 11.65 4.21 -18.29
N VAL A 86 12.12 3.03 -18.64
CA VAL A 86 12.07 2.50 -20.02
C VAL A 86 10.63 2.38 -20.50
N VAL A 87 9.79 1.66 -19.77
CA VAL A 87 8.40 1.39 -20.15
C VAL A 87 7.56 2.67 -20.23
N SER A 88 7.72 3.59 -19.27
CA SER A 88 6.94 4.83 -19.24
C SER A 88 7.46 5.89 -20.20
N GLY A 89 8.76 5.93 -20.46
CA GLY A 89 9.45 6.95 -21.22
C GLY A 89 9.48 8.33 -20.55
N ILE A 90 9.27 8.38 -19.24
CA ILE A 90 9.30 9.66 -18.47
C ILE A 90 10.13 9.50 -17.18
N GLN A 91 10.90 10.52 -16.86
CA GLN A 91 11.70 10.54 -15.63
C GLN A 91 10.82 10.60 -14.35
N GLU A 92 9.63 11.17 -14.44
CA GLU A 92 8.70 11.31 -13.31
C GLU A 92 7.79 10.08 -13.11
N TYR A 93 8.26 8.86 -13.45
CA TYR A 93 7.50 7.63 -13.27
C TYR A 93 7.05 7.43 -11.81
N ALA A 94 7.85 7.83 -10.83
CA ALA A 94 7.50 7.74 -9.41
C ALA A 94 6.24 8.54 -9.06
N ARG A 95 6.01 9.69 -9.72
CA ARG A 95 4.77 10.44 -9.58
C ARG A 95 3.57 9.65 -10.14
N ARG A 96 3.73 8.98 -11.28
CA ARG A 96 2.67 8.14 -11.87
C ARG A 96 2.35 6.92 -11.01
N ILE A 97 3.36 6.33 -10.36
CA ILE A 97 3.13 5.25 -9.39
C ILE A 97 2.30 5.77 -8.21
N ARG A 98 2.62 6.95 -7.68
CA ARG A 98 1.82 7.57 -6.61
C ARG A 98 0.37 7.79 -7.03
N GLU A 99 0.14 8.30 -8.25
CA GLU A 99 -1.22 8.43 -8.80
C GLU A 99 -1.94 7.07 -8.87
N LEU A 100 -1.26 6.02 -9.38
CA LEU A 100 -1.81 4.67 -9.43
C LEU A 100 -2.21 4.13 -8.05
N ARG A 101 -1.41 4.39 -7.02
CA ARG A 101 -1.69 3.96 -5.65
C ARG A 101 -2.87 4.69 -5.04
N VAL A 102 -2.80 6.01 -5.00
CA VAL A 102 -3.70 6.85 -4.20
C VAL A 102 -4.97 7.22 -4.95
N GLN A 103 -4.88 7.54 -6.25
CA GLN A 103 -6.04 7.92 -7.04
C GLN A 103 -6.76 6.73 -7.67
N TYR A 104 -6.00 5.69 -8.03
CA TYR A 104 -6.54 4.54 -8.75
C TYR A 104 -6.60 3.27 -7.89
N GLY A 105 -6.10 3.28 -6.66
CA GLY A 105 -6.22 2.19 -5.71
C GLY A 105 -5.47 0.90 -6.07
N TRP A 106 -4.36 1.02 -6.81
CA TRP A 106 -3.49 -0.12 -7.07
C TRP A 106 -2.55 -0.38 -5.90
N LYS A 107 -2.45 -1.63 -5.46
CA LYS A 107 -1.59 -2.05 -4.34
C LYS A 107 -0.15 -2.24 -4.77
N ILE A 108 0.48 -1.15 -5.21
CA ILE A 108 1.90 -1.10 -5.60
C ILE A 108 2.70 -0.59 -4.39
N TYR A 109 3.59 -1.40 -3.85
CA TYR A 109 4.43 -1.03 -2.71
C TYR A 109 5.87 -0.72 -3.14
N SER A 110 6.49 0.27 -2.50
CA SER A 110 7.93 0.54 -2.64
C SER A 110 8.72 -0.24 -1.60
N GLY A 111 10.02 -0.43 -1.84
CA GLY A 111 10.89 -1.06 -0.86
C GLY A 111 10.92 -0.37 0.50
N VAL A 112 10.66 0.96 0.54
CA VAL A 112 10.52 1.70 1.80
C VAL A 112 9.28 1.23 2.55
N THR A 113 8.12 1.19 1.89
CA THR A 113 6.85 0.77 2.51
C THR A 113 6.88 -0.70 2.91
N ILE A 114 7.50 -1.57 2.11
CA ILE A 114 7.67 -2.99 2.45
C ILE A 114 8.45 -3.15 3.76
N LYS A 115 9.55 -2.42 3.93
CA LYS A 115 10.35 -2.48 5.17
C LYS A 115 9.57 -2.00 6.38
N GLU A 116 8.80 -0.92 6.24
CA GLU A 116 7.93 -0.41 7.30
C GLU A 116 6.85 -1.43 7.69
N LEU A 117 6.22 -2.07 6.71
CA LEU A 117 5.21 -3.11 6.95
C LEU A 117 5.78 -4.36 7.63
N ILE A 118 6.97 -4.82 7.22
CA ILE A 118 7.64 -5.97 7.85
C ILE A 118 7.98 -5.65 9.31
N ALA A 119 8.51 -4.46 9.59
CA ALA A 119 8.92 -4.05 10.93
C ALA A 119 7.72 -3.94 11.89
N GLU A 120 6.58 -3.43 11.43
CA GLU A 120 5.44 -3.10 12.29
C GLU A 120 4.39 -4.22 12.35
N GLU A 121 4.22 -5.01 11.30
CA GLU A 121 3.15 -6.00 11.19
C GLU A 121 3.64 -7.46 11.16
N HIS A 122 4.94 -7.70 11.31
CA HIS A 122 5.54 -9.05 11.27
C HIS A 122 5.11 -9.86 10.04
N GLY A 123 4.92 -9.17 8.89
CA GLY A 123 4.37 -9.71 7.65
C GLY A 123 5.24 -10.80 7.02
N ALA A 124 5.11 -12.03 7.48
CA ALA A 124 5.85 -13.17 6.92
C ALA A 124 5.69 -13.29 5.39
N GLU A 125 4.51 -12.95 4.86
CA GLU A 125 4.24 -12.95 3.41
C GLU A 125 5.05 -11.90 2.63
N LEU A 126 5.42 -10.79 3.28
CA LEU A 126 6.26 -9.75 2.68
C LEU A 126 7.75 -10.00 2.87
N ALA A 127 8.16 -10.98 3.67
CA ALA A 127 9.56 -11.29 3.94
C ALA A 127 10.35 -11.58 2.64
N LYS A 128 9.70 -12.15 1.64
CA LYS A 128 10.28 -12.35 0.30
C LYS A 128 10.75 -11.05 -0.36
N PHE A 129 10.17 -9.92 0.02
CA PHE A 129 10.49 -8.59 -0.49
C PHE A 129 11.37 -7.74 0.45
N ALA A 130 11.83 -8.28 1.58
CA ALA A 130 12.61 -7.54 2.59
C ALA A 130 13.88 -6.86 2.06
N LYS A 131 14.47 -7.43 0.99
CA LYS A 131 15.69 -6.92 0.35
C LYS A 131 15.44 -5.83 -0.70
N MET A 132 14.19 -5.45 -0.94
CA MET A 132 13.87 -4.39 -1.90
C MET A 132 14.57 -3.07 -1.56
N LYS A 133 15.07 -2.42 -2.61
CA LYS A 133 15.64 -1.06 -2.54
C LYS A 133 14.53 -0.01 -2.55
N PRO A 134 14.82 1.24 -2.13
CA PRO A 134 13.81 2.32 -2.09
C PRO A 134 13.16 2.64 -3.44
N ASP A 135 13.88 2.45 -4.54
CA ASP A 135 13.47 2.68 -5.93
C ASP A 135 12.94 1.42 -6.64
N GLU A 136 12.70 0.36 -5.89
CA GLU A 136 12.07 -0.87 -6.37
C GLU A 136 10.62 -0.93 -5.91
N TYR A 137 9.78 -1.55 -6.74
CA TYR A 137 8.33 -1.59 -6.57
C TYR A 137 7.77 -2.98 -6.85
N VAL A 138 6.67 -3.33 -6.19
CA VAL A 138 5.96 -4.59 -6.41
C VAL A 138 4.45 -4.35 -6.39
N LEU A 139 3.71 -4.96 -7.31
CA LEU A 139 2.25 -5.06 -7.28
C LEU A 139 1.89 -6.36 -6.55
N THR A 140 1.29 -6.26 -5.37
CA THR A 140 0.95 -7.40 -4.51
C THR A 140 -0.48 -7.92 -4.70
N ASP A 141 -1.34 -7.15 -5.38
CA ASP A 141 -2.71 -7.54 -5.66
C ASP A 141 -3.16 -6.94 -7.00
N THR A 142 -3.68 -7.77 -7.88
CA THR A 142 -4.17 -7.36 -9.20
C THR A 142 -5.59 -6.77 -9.15
N LYS A 143 -6.26 -6.77 -7.99
CA LYS A 143 -7.57 -6.15 -7.80
C LYS A 143 -7.41 -4.66 -7.48
N GLN A 144 -7.99 -3.84 -8.34
CA GLN A 144 -8.05 -2.39 -8.15
C GLN A 144 -9.13 -2.03 -7.13
N ASP A 145 -8.79 -1.16 -6.18
CA ASP A 145 -9.77 -0.49 -5.33
C ASP A 145 -10.42 0.68 -6.10
N ARG A 146 -11.61 0.44 -6.62
CA ARG A 146 -12.32 1.41 -7.47
C ARG A 146 -12.83 2.64 -6.70
N ASP A 147 -12.94 2.56 -5.37
CA ASP A 147 -13.40 3.68 -4.52
C ASP A 147 -12.27 4.63 -4.13
N ALA A 148 -11.03 4.32 -4.49
CA ALA A 148 -9.86 5.12 -4.16
C ALA A 148 -9.96 6.59 -4.63
N ALA A 149 -10.61 6.85 -5.78
CA ALA A 149 -10.81 8.21 -6.30
C ALA A 149 -11.63 9.09 -5.35
N PHE A 150 -12.67 8.53 -4.72
CA PHE A 150 -13.48 9.24 -3.73
C PHE A 150 -12.69 9.53 -2.46
N ARG A 151 -11.87 8.59 -2.03
CA ARG A 151 -11.02 8.77 -0.85
C ARG A 151 -9.89 9.75 -1.08
N TRP A 152 -9.40 9.88 -2.31
CA TRP A 152 -8.26 10.75 -2.63
C TRP A 152 -8.49 12.22 -2.26
N HIS A 153 -9.69 12.77 -2.51
CA HIS A 153 -10.01 14.14 -2.13
C HIS A 153 -9.90 14.35 -0.62
N THR A 154 -10.46 13.42 0.16
CA THR A 154 -10.37 13.43 1.63
C THR A 154 -8.92 13.30 2.09
N ALA A 155 -8.17 12.34 1.54
CA ALA A 155 -6.76 12.13 1.85
C ALA A 155 -5.94 13.41 1.60
N ASN A 156 -6.17 14.07 0.47
CA ASN A 156 -5.43 15.25 0.08
C ASN A 156 -5.75 16.47 0.98
N THR A 157 -7.01 16.61 1.39
CA THR A 157 -7.44 17.65 2.33
C THR A 157 -6.81 17.45 3.71
N ILE A 158 -6.87 16.23 4.25
CA ILE A 158 -6.28 15.90 5.55
C ILE A 158 -4.75 16.07 5.52
N ARG A 159 -4.08 15.63 4.44
CA ARG A 159 -2.64 15.78 4.28
C ARG A 159 -2.17 17.22 4.43
N ARG A 160 -2.94 18.19 3.89
CA ARG A 160 -2.62 19.63 3.91
C ARG A 160 -2.88 20.29 5.26
N GLY A 161 -3.63 19.66 6.16
CA GLY A 161 -3.88 20.15 7.50
C GLY A 161 -2.61 20.25 8.35
N ASN A 162 -2.71 20.88 9.51
CA ASN A 162 -1.59 21.09 10.43
C ASN A 162 -1.57 20.09 11.60
N GLU A 163 -2.51 19.15 11.60
CA GLU A 163 -2.64 18.14 12.66
C GLU A 163 -1.39 17.23 12.70
N SER A 164 -1.20 16.57 13.85
CA SER A 164 -0.14 15.56 14.00
C SER A 164 -0.32 14.40 13.02
N VAL A 165 0.74 13.66 12.72
CA VAL A 165 0.68 12.48 11.83
C VAL A 165 -0.36 11.48 12.33
N ARG A 166 -0.38 11.21 13.65
CA ARG A 166 -1.35 10.31 14.27
C ARG A 166 -2.79 10.79 14.06
N ASP A 167 -3.06 12.08 14.31
CA ASP A 167 -4.41 12.63 14.21
C ASP A 167 -4.89 12.67 12.75
N LYS A 168 -4.00 12.94 11.79
CA LYS A 168 -4.30 12.82 10.36
C LYS A 168 -4.71 11.40 9.97
N ILE A 169 -3.95 10.39 10.42
CA ILE A 169 -4.23 8.99 10.17
C ILE A 169 -5.57 8.60 10.78
N LEU A 170 -5.82 8.95 12.05
CA LEU A 170 -7.09 8.67 12.72
C LEU A 170 -8.27 9.33 11.99
N LYS A 171 -8.16 10.61 11.67
CA LYS A 171 -9.19 11.37 10.93
C LYS A 171 -9.51 10.71 9.59
N TYR A 172 -8.49 10.22 8.88
CA TYR A 172 -8.68 9.52 7.61
C TYR A 172 -9.42 8.19 7.79
N PHE A 173 -9.11 7.43 8.82
CA PHE A 173 -9.85 6.23 9.20
C PHE A 173 -11.31 6.53 9.54
N GLN A 174 -11.57 7.57 10.32
CA GLN A 174 -12.93 7.98 10.72
C GLN A 174 -13.79 8.37 9.53
N PHE A 175 -13.24 9.05 8.52
CA PHE A 175 -13.94 9.33 7.26
C PHE A 175 -14.19 8.09 6.39
N ASN A 176 -13.48 7.01 6.65
CA ASN A 176 -13.53 5.79 5.84
C ASN A 176 -13.82 4.56 6.70
N ILE A 177 -14.67 4.71 7.72
CA ILE A 177 -15.06 3.61 8.60
C ILE A 177 -15.56 2.39 7.81
N GLY A 178 -15.14 1.20 8.19
CA GLY A 178 -15.50 -0.06 7.54
C GLY A 178 -14.87 -0.28 6.16
N LYS A 179 -14.19 0.74 5.60
CA LYS A 179 -13.54 0.62 4.29
C LYS A 179 -12.08 0.17 4.43
N GLN A 180 -11.66 -0.63 3.46
CA GLN A 180 -10.26 -1.04 3.36
C GLN A 180 -9.40 0.13 2.90
N ILE A 181 -8.36 0.46 3.66
CA ILE A 181 -7.37 1.51 3.38
C ILE A 181 -6.01 0.87 3.22
N SER A 182 -5.27 1.24 2.19
CA SER A 182 -3.91 0.75 1.97
C SER A 182 -2.88 1.50 2.82
N GLY A 183 -1.77 0.85 3.16
CA GLY A 183 -0.63 1.49 3.83
C GLY A 183 -0.06 2.66 3.03
N GLU A 184 -0.11 2.62 1.70
CA GLU A 184 0.31 3.74 0.85
C GLU A 184 -0.61 4.97 0.95
N GLU A 185 -1.93 4.77 1.12
CA GLU A 185 -2.86 5.87 1.41
C GLU A 185 -2.54 6.50 2.77
N LEU A 186 -2.32 5.68 3.80
CA LEU A 186 -1.95 6.14 5.15
C LEU A 186 -0.62 6.89 5.14
N ARG A 187 0.38 6.36 4.45
CA ARG A 187 1.66 7.04 4.24
C ARG A 187 1.50 8.38 3.52
N TYR A 188 0.65 8.43 2.50
CA TYR A 188 0.34 9.68 1.79
C TYR A 188 -0.29 10.71 2.73
N VAL A 189 -1.31 10.33 3.49
CA VAL A 189 -1.99 11.19 4.49
C VAL A 189 -1.02 11.67 5.56
N ALA A 190 -0.10 10.81 5.99
CA ALA A 190 0.99 11.13 6.93
C ALA A 190 2.06 12.09 6.38
N GLY A 191 1.92 12.58 5.14
CA GLY A 191 2.91 13.47 4.53
C GLY A 191 4.18 12.74 4.05
N ASN A 192 4.12 11.43 3.81
CA ASN A 192 5.24 10.53 3.50
C ASN A 192 6.27 10.40 4.64
N LYS A 193 5.85 10.63 5.89
CA LYS A 193 6.71 10.38 7.06
C LYS A 193 6.95 8.88 7.22
N THR A 194 8.14 8.49 7.66
CA THR A 194 8.56 7.08 7.79
C THR A 194 7.86 6.35 8.93
N GLU A 195 7.37 7.04 9.95
CA GLU A 195 6.77 6.45 11.15
C GLU A 195 5.25 6.25 11.10
N TRP A 196 4.63 6.32 9.92
CA TRP A 196 3.17 6.22 9.79
C TRP A 196 2.62 4.88 10.29
N ALA A 197 3.33 3.77 10.01
CA ALA A 197 2.90 2.42 10.42
C ALA A 197 2.92 2.26 11.95
N ARG A 198 3.95 2.82 12.60
CA ARG A 198 4.02 2.90 14.06
C ARG A 198 2.84 3.69 14.64
N ARG A 199 2.44 4.81 14.01
CA ARG A 199 1.27 5.59 14.45
C ARG A 199 -0.04 4.81 14.31
N VAL A 200 -0.18 3.97 13.28
CA VAL A 200 -1.32 3.05 13.15
C VAL A 200 -1.35 2.05 14.31
N ARG A 201 -0.19 1.47 14.65
CA ARG A 201 -0.07 0.54 15.79
C ARG A 201 -0.44 1.24 17.11
N GLU A 202 0.11 2.42 17.38
CA GLU A 202 -0.20 3.22 18.58
C GLU A 202 -1.72 3.50 18.69
N LEU A 203 -2.37 3.89 17.58
CA LEU A 203 -3.83 4.09 17.57
C LEU A 203 -4.60 2.84 18.03
N ARG A 204 -4.13 1.65 17.64
CA ARG A 204 -4.72 0.38 18.03
C ARG A 204 -4.40 0.00 19.48
N THR A 205 -3.11 0.02 19.84
CA THR A 205 -2.63 -0.56 21.11
C THR A 205 -2.65 0.40 22.28
N GLU A 206 -2.44 1.70 22.05
CA GLU A 206 -2.37 2.69 23.13
C GLU A 206 -3.66 3.51 23.22
N PHE A 207 -4.30 3.78 22.07
CA PHE A 207 -5.52 4.59 22.01
C PHE A 207 -6.79 3.76 21.86
N GLY A 208 -6.69 2.43 21.70
CA GLY A 208 -7.84 1.51 21.71
C GLY A 208 -8.81 1.68 20.55
N TRP A 209 -8.34 2.16 19.39
CA TRP A 209 -9.15 2.18 18.18
C TRP A 209 -9.20 0.81 17.52
N SER A 210 -10.39 0.38 17.10
CA SER A 210 -10.61 -0.91 16.44
C SER A 210 -10.06 -0.92 15.01
N ILE A 211 -8.74 -0.70 14.89
CA ILE A 211 -8.02 -0.76 13.62
C ILE A 211 -7.46 -2.16 13.46
N VAL A 212 -7.95 -2.88 12.45
CA VAL A 212 -7.54 -4.26 12.16
C VAL A 212 -6.80 -4.34 10.83
N SER A 213 -5.90 -5.32 10.75
CA SER A 213 -5.18 -5.73 9.53
C SER A 213 -5.30 -7.23 9.36
N LYS A 214 -4.68 -7.79 8.31
CA LYS A 214 -4.64 -9.25 8.10
C LYS A 214 -4.14 -10.00 9.33
N GLN A 215 -3.16 -9.47 10.04
CA GLN A 215 -2.54 -10.13 11.18
C GLN A 215 -3.25 -9.85 12.50
N SER A 216 -3.85 -8.67 12.64
CA SER A 216 -4.45 -8.23 13.90
C SER A 216 -5.96 -8.46 14.01
N GLY A 217 -6.56 -9.25 13.11
CA GLY A 217 -7.97 -9.60 13.23
C GLY A 217 -8.64 -10.10 11.94
N ARG A 218 -8.29 -9.56 10.79
CA ARG A 218 -9.01 -9.76 9.52
C ARG A 218 -8.17 -10.51 8.48
N ARG A 219 -8.15 -11.85 8.52
CA ARG A 219 -7.40 -12.68 7.55
C ARG A 219 -7.85 -12.54 6.10
N ASP A 220 -9.05 -12.05 5.86
CA ASP A 220 -9.60 -11.75 4.54
C ASP A 220 -8.95 -10.52 3.89
N LEU A 221 -8.31 -9.66 4.68
CA LEU A 221 -7.62 -8.49 4.17
C LEU A 221 -6.30 -8.87 3.48
N PRO A 222 -5.95 -8.18 2.39
CA PRO A 222 -4.60 -8.28 1.85
C PRO A 222 -3.58 -7.65 2.80
N VAL A 223 -2.34 -8.09 2.71
CA VAL A 223 -1.23 -7.54 3.51
C VAL A 223 -1.08 -6.05 3.24
N GLY A 224 -0.83 -5.26 4.29
CA GLY A 224 -0.71 -3.80 4.21
C GLY A 224 -2.03 -3.07 3.99
N ALA A 225 -3.15 -3.74 4.22
CA ALA A 225 -4.48 -3.13 4.26
C ALA A 225 -5.01 -3.10 5.69
N TYR A 226 -5.72 -2.02 6.00
CA TYR A 226 -6.25 -1.69 7.33
C TYR A 226 -7.70 -1.31 7.24
N VAL A 227 -8.46 -1.58 8.29
CA VAL A 227 -9.86 -1.17 8.44
C VAL A 227 -10.08 -0.66 9.86
N LEU A 228 -10.70 0.51 10.00
CA LEU A 228 -11.31 0.93 11.26
C LEU A 228 -12.72 0.35 11.30
N GLU A 229 -12.99 -0.58 12.20
CA GLU A 229 -14.26 -1.31 12.24
C GLU A 229 -15.39 -0.51 12.88
N THR A 230 -15.08 0.22 13.95
CA THR A 230 -16.05 1.02 14.68
C THR A 230 -15.48 2.35 15.13
N LEU A 231 -16.35 3.34 15.42
CA LEU A 231 -15.97 4.60 16.06
C LEU A 231 -15.90 4.49 17.59
N LYS A 232 -16.25 3.31 18.14
CA LYS A 232 -16.17 3.06 19.58
C LYS A 232 -14.70 2.83 19.93
N GLN A 233 -14.18 3.65 20.83
CA GLN A 233 -12.86 3.52 21.38
C GLN A 233 -12.89 2.57 22.59
N MET A 234 -11.96 1.65 22.70
CA MET A 234 -11.89 0.72 23.83
C MET A 234 -11.63 1.47 25.13
N PRO A 235 -12.18 1.00 26.28
CA PRO A 235 -11.85 1.53 27.59
C PRO A 235 -10.35 1.52 27.86
N GLU A 236 -9.85 2.44 28.67
CA GLU A 236 -8.43 2.65 28.90
C GLU A 236 -7.69 1.39 29.41
N HIS A 237 -8.34 0.63 30.29
CA HIS A 237 -7.80 -0.62 30.84
C HIS A 237 -7.67 -1.77 29.83
N ASP A 238 -8.43 -1.74 28.71
CA ASP A 238 -8.39 -2.77 27.66
C ASP A 238 -7.49 -2.39 26.49
N ARG A 239 -6.89 -1.20 26.51
CA ARG A 239 -6.08 -0.68 25.39
C ARG A 239 -4.68 -1.28 25.33
N THR A 240 -4.15 -1.76 26.44
CA THR A 240 -2.73 -2.11 26.60
C THR A 240 -2.37 -3.54 26.22
N ILE A 241 -3.25 -4.27 25.52
CA ILE A 241 -2.95 -5.64 25.07
C ILE A 241 -1.90 -5.56 23.94
N PRO A 242 -0.67 -6.11 24.14
CA PRO A 242 0.36 -6.10 23.11
C PRO A 242 -0.09 -6.85 21.86
N ASP A 243 0.28 -6.34 20.68
CA ASP A 243 -0.08 -6.97 19.40
C ASP A 243 0.35 -8.44 19.30
N ALA A 244 1.52 -8.79 19.82
CA ALA A 244 2.00 -10.17 19.83
C ALA A 244 1.06 -11.09 20.63
N VAL A 245 0.52 -10.62 21.75
CA VAL A 245 -0.45 -11.36 22.56
C VAL A 245 -1.78 -11.45 21.82
N ARG A 246 -2.25 -10.35 21.23
CA ARG A 246 -3.46 -10.31 20.42
C ARG A 246 -3.40 -11.32 19.27
N CYS A 247 -2.32 -11.33 18.49
CA CYS A 247 -2.14 -12.27 17.39
C CYS A 247 -2.16 -13.72 17.88
N LYS A 248 -1.45 -14.03 18.98
CA LYS A 248 -1.39 -15.37 19.57
C LYS A 248 -2.78 -15.87 20.01
N VAL A 249 -3.57 -15.01 20.64
CA VAL A 249 -4.94 -15.35 21.06
C VAL A 249 -5.85 -15.59 19.85
N LEU A 250 -5.84 -14.67 18.89
CA LEU A 250 -6.66 -14.82 17.66
C LEU A 250 -6.30 -16.08 16.87
N GLU A 251 -5.00 -16.42 16.77
CA GLU A 251 -4.55 -17.66 16.10
C GLU A 251 -4.99 -18.90 16.86
N ARG A 252 -4.81 -18.94 18.19
CA ARG A 252 -5.29 -20.03 19.06
C ARG A 252 -6.80 -20.27 18.85
N ASP A 253 -7.58 -19.19 18.83
CA ASP A 253 -9.04 -19.23 18.72
C ASP A 253 -9.52 -19.28 17.24
N LYS A 254 -8.60 -19.53 16.29
CA LYS A 254 -8.87 -19.70 14.85
C LYS A 254 -9.61 -18.52 14.22
N PHE A 255 -9.40 -17.29 14.72
CA PHE A 255 -10.08 -16.06 14.26
C PHE A 255 -11.59 -16.14 14.30
N GLN A 256 -12.14 -16.74 15.35
CA GLN A 256 -13.58 -16.86 15.56
C GLN A 256 -13.93 -16.67 17.05
N CYS A 257 -15.17 -16.26 17.28
CA CYS A 257 -15.72 -16.17 18.63
C CYS A 257 -15.76 -17.56 19.29
N VAL A 258 -15.13 -17.73 20.43
CA VAL A 258 -15.08 -19.02 21.13
C VAL A 258 -16.46 -19.46 21.67
N GLU A 259 -17.40 -18.52 21.86
CA GLU A 259 -18.75 -18.84 22.36
C GLU A 259 -19.73 -19.23 21.25
N CYS A 260 -19.81 -18.44 20.17
CA CYS A 260 -20.82 -18.67 19.12
C CYS A 260 -20.23 -19.12 17.78
N GLY A 261 -18.91 -19.23 17.66
CA GLY A 261 -18.23 -19.67 16.44
C GLY A 261 -18.36 -18.69 15.27
N TRP A 262 -18.77 -17.45 15.52
CA TRP A 262 -18.83 -16.42 14.49
C TRP A 262 -17.40 -15.99 14.06
N SER A 263 -17.26 -15.75 12.76
CA SER A 263 -16.01 -15.22 12.16
C SER A 263 -16.37 -14.31 10.98
N TYR A 264 -15.41 -13.51 10.51
CA TYR A 264 -15.63 -12.61 9.37
C TYR A 264 -16.08 -13.33 8.08
N SER A 265 -15.69 -14.60 7.89
CA SER A 265 -16.15 -15.41 6.76
C SER A 265 -17.65 -15.74 6.80
N LYS A 266 -18.28 -15.63 7.97
CA LYS A 266 -19.72 -15.85 8.21
C LYS A 266 -20.52 -14.55 8.29
N SER A 267 -19.87 -13.41 8.10
CA SER A 267 -20.53 -12.09 8.20
C SER A 267 -21.47 -11.85 7.03
N ASN A 268 -22.65 -11.29 7.32
CA ASN A 268 -23.57 -10.75 6.33
C ASN A 268 -24.08 -9.36 6.79
N PRO A 269 -24.61 -8.51 5.90
CA PRO A 269 -25.05 -7.15 6.25
C PRO A 269 -26.15 -7.06 7.32
N ALA A 270 -26.93 -8.13 7.51
CA ALA A 270 -28.01 -8.17 8.50
C ALA A 270 -27.56 -8.75 9.86
N ASP A 271 -26.32 -9.25 9.97
CA ASP A 271 -25.79 -9.82 11.20
C ASP A 271 -25.30 -8.69 12.11
N PRO A 272 -25.77 -8.58 13.38
CA PRO A 272 -25.28 -7.58 14.32
C PRO A 272 -23.83 -7.83 14.74
N ARG A 273 -23.28 -9.02 14.49
CA ARG A 273 -21.89 -9.37 14.74
C ARG A 273 -21.01 -8.83 13.62
N HIS A 274 -20.10 -7.94 13.91
CA HIS A 274 -19.30 -7.25 12.89
C HIS A 274 -17.80 -7.19 13.20
N ASN A 275 -17.38 -7.48 14.46
CA ASN A 275 -15.97 -7.52 14.85
C ASN A 275 -15.67 -8.58 15.90
N LEU A 276 -14.39 -8.95 16.00
CA LEU A 276 -13.84 -9.80 17.05
C LEU A 276 -13.06 -8.93 18.04
N GLU A 277 -13.36 -9.12 19.32
CA GLU A 277 -12.76 -8.42 20.45
C GLU A 277 -12.07 -9.44 21.38
N LEU A 278 -11.02 -9.00 22.09
CA LEU A 278 -10.41 -9.81 23.14
C LEU A 278 -11.07 -9.48 24.47
N HIS A 279 -11.44 -10.52 25.19
CA HIS A 279 -12.08 -10.43 26.49
C HIS A 279 -11.19 -11.04 27.57
N HIS A 280 -11.00 -10.34 28.69
CA HIS A 280 -10.29 -10.86 29.86
C HIS A 280 -11.16 -11.84 30.64
N VAL A 281 -10.73 -13.10 30.77
CA VAL A 281 -11.41 -14.11 31.59
C VAL A 281 -11.41 -13.68 33.06
N THR A 282 -10.24 -13.26 33.55
CA THR A 282 -10.12 -12.54 34.81
C THR A 282 -9.99 -11.07 34.50
N HIS A 283 -10.98 -10.25 34.89
CA HIS A 283 -10.98 -8.81 34.64
C HIS A 283 -9.74 -8.13 35.20
N HIS A 284 -9.22 -7.13 34.50
CA HIS A 284 -8.04 -6.35 34.91
C HIS A 284 -8.22 -5.73 36.29
N ALA A 285 -9.43 -5.27 36.63
CA ALA A 285 -9.79 -4.77 37.95
C ALA A 285 -9.68 -5.82 39.09
N LYS A 286 -9.62 -7.10 38.73
CA LYS A 286 -9.40 -8.24 39.67
C LYS A 286 -7.99 -8.83 39.54
N GLY A 287 -7.03 -8.06 38.98
CA GLY A 287 -5.65 -8.49 38.82
C GLY A 287 -5.36 -9.36 37.59
N GLY A 288 -6.28 -9.40 36.62
CA GLY A 288 -6.07 -10.11 35.37
C GLY A 288 -4.98 -9.46 34.50
N GLU A 289 -4.04 -10.25 34.03
CA GLU A 289 -2.93 -9.80 33.19
C GLU A 289 -3.26 -9.88 31.68
N ASN A 290 -2.55 -9.10 30.86
CA ASN A 290 -2.63 -9.12 29.39
C ASN A 290 -1.82 -10.29 28.80
N THR A 291 -2.10 -11.52 29.26
CA THR A 291 -1.47 -12.75 28.80
C THR A 291 -2.42 -13.53 27.87
N ALA A 292 -1.86 -14.36 27.00
CA ALA A 292 -2.66 -15.16 26.09
C ALA A 292 -3.59 -16.15 26.82
N GLU A 293 -3.21 -16.59 28.00
CA GLU A 293 -3.95 -17.52 28.83
C GLU A 293 -5.19 -16.87 29.47
N ASN A 294 -5.11 -15.56 29.77
CA ASN A 294 -6.21 -14.79 30.37
C ASN A 294 -7.13 -14.11 29.34
N LEU A 295 -6.84 -14.23 28.06
CA LEU A 295 -7.62 -13.60 26.99
C LEU A 295 -8.31 -14.63 26.11
N ILE A 296 -9.54 -14.33 25.68
CA ILE A 296 -10.32 -15.09 24.71
C ILE A 296 -10.88 -14.20 23.62
N THR A 297 -11.12 -14.77 22.45
CA THR A 297 -11.73 -14.06 21.32
C THR A 297 -13.26 -14.18 21.38
N LEU A 298 -13.95 -13.06 21.42
CA LEU A 298 -15.41 -12.96 21.36
C LEU A 298 -15.84 -12.08 20.20
N CYS A 299 -17.04 -12.29 19.63
CA CYS A 299 -17.66 -11.28 18.78
C CYS A 299 -18.23 -10.15 19.67
N ASN A 300 -18.45 -8.97 19.10
CA ASN A 300 -19.00 -7.82 19.83
C ASN A 300 -20.28 -8.15 20.60
N VAL A 301 -21.16 -8.98 20.04
CA VAL A 301 -22.43 -9.36 20.71
C VAL A 301 -22.20 -10.27 21.92
N CYS A 302 -21.30 -11.25 21.84
CA CYS A 302 -20.96 -12.11 22.98
C CYS A 302 -20.15 -11.32 24.02
N HIS A 303 -19.26 -10.42 23.58
CA HIS A 303 -18.50 -9.54 24.46
C HIS A 303 -19.38 -8.60 25.29
N ASP A 304 -20.35 -7.92 24.64
CA ASP A 304 -21.31 -7.06 25.34
C ASP A 304 -22.17 -7.84 26.36
N LYS A 305 -22.56 -9.10 26.04
CA LYS A 305 -23.27 -9.96 26.99
C LYS A 305 -22.46 -10.28 28.24
N LYS A 306 -21.14 -10.46 28.10
CA LYS A 306 -20.25 -10.72 29.26
C LYS A 306 -20.09 -9.51 30.17
N HIS A 307 -20.17 -8.31 29.62
CA HIS A 307 -20.10 -7.06 30.39
C HIS A 307 -21.45 -6.64 31.01
N ALA A 308 -22.56 -7.23 30.54
CA ALA A 308 -23.90 -7.00 31.08
C ALA A 308 -24.27 -7.88 32.28
N GLN A 309 -23.43 -8.87 32.59
CA GLN A 309 -23.52 -9.76 33.76
C GLN A 309 -22.61 -9.26 34.89
#